data_a4efbc3f0556b0728a2a601a78f4b769
#
_entry.id   a4efbc3f0556b0728a2a601a78f4b769
#
_cell.length_a   1.000
_cell.length_b   1.000
_cell.length_c   1.000
_cell.angle_alpha   90.00
_cell.angle_beta   90.00
_cell.angle_gamma   90.00
#
_symmetry.space_group_name_H-M   'P 1'
#
loop_
_entity.id
_entity.type
_entity.pdbx_description
1 polymer ?
#
loop_
_entity_poly.entity_id
_entity_poly.type
_entity_poly.pdbx_seq_one_letter_code
_entity_poly.pdbx_strand_id
1 'polypeptide(L)'
;MSQAQEPALSISELNRNARQLLESGIGEVWVEAELSGVSRPASGHVYFTLKDERAQLRCALFRTRARFVTAPMRDGDRVKVRGRVSLFEPRGDFQLIAEAVQPAGEGELLAAFERLKAKLDAEGVFANARPLPFPPRHLLVLTSPTGAAIRDVLAVLAARWPLSQVTLIPVPVQGREAAPALIAALGLLNRQSILDPERDAILITRGGGSLEDLWAFNDEHLARAIFHSRLPVMSAVGHEVDVTLADFAADSRAPTPSAAAERLVPDAAALRQRLVQLEERLTRSQRTRLDTQGQRLDHLKARLRHPG
;
A
#
# COMPACT_ATOMS: atom_id res chain seq x y z
N MET A 1 -77.07 -15.27 14.76
CA MET A 1 -75.62 -15.27 14.94
C MET A 1 -75.04 -13.97 14.37
N SER A 2 -74.75 -13.01 15.27
CA SER A 2 -74.29 -11.67 14.86
C SER A 2 -72.80 -11.81 14.50
N GLN A 3 -72.42 -11.62 13.20
CA GLN A 3 -71.07 -11.44 12.79
C GLN A 3 -70.59 -10.12 13.43
N ALA A 4 -69.70 -10.23 14.42
CA ALA A 4 -68.98 -9.08 14.92
C ALA A 4 -68.16 -8.52 13.75
N GLN A 5 -68.53 -7.34 13.22
CA GLN A 5 -67.72 -6.58 12.25
C GLN A 5 -66.41 -6.21 12.96
N GLU A 6 -65.35 -6.84 12.53
CA GLU A 6 -63.99 -6.39 12.95
C GLU A 6 -63.86 -4.92 12.54
N PRO A 7 -63.32 -4.05 13.43
CA PRO A 7 -63.16 -2.66 13.12
C PRO A 7 -62.16 -2.48 11.96
N ALA A 8 -62.59 -1.78 10.88
CA ALA A 8 -61.71 -1.48 9.77
C ALA A 8 -60.59 -0.53 10.18
N LEU A 9 -59.34 -0.90 9.93
CA LEU A 9 -58.17 -0.06 10.18
C LEU A 9 -58.00 0.98 9.07
N SER A 10 -57.56 2.16 9.41
CA SER A 10 -57.07 3.10 8.42
C SER A 10 -55.74 2.65 7.82
N ILE A 11 -55.39 3.14 6.61
CA ILE A 11 -54.11 2.83 5.96
C ILE A 11 -52.92 3.21 6.86
N SER A 12 -53.00 4.35 7.56
CA SER A 12 -51.99 4.81 8.48
C SER A 12 -51.79 3.89 9.69
N GLU A 13 -52.92 3.35 10.24
CA GLU A 13 -52.85 2.38 11.33
C GLU A 13 -52.31 1.04 10.87
N LEU A 14 -52.66 0.57 9.68
CA LEU A 14 -52.12 -0.64 9.10
C LEU A 14 -50.61 -0.51 8.86
N ASN A 15 -50.12 0.58 8.26
CA ASN A 15 -48.72 0.81 8.01
C ASN A 15 -47.93 0.93 9.33
N ARG A 16 -48.49 1.58 10.37
CA ARG A 16 -47.84 1.65 11.68
C ARG A 16 -47.73 0.28 12.34
N ASN A 17 -48.80 -0.52 12.28
CA ASN A 17 -48.77 -1.88 12.81
C ASN A 17 -47.74 -2.76 12.08
N ALA A 18 -47.71 -2.69 10.75
CA ALA A 18 -46.76 -3.40 9.93
C ALA A 18 -45.30 -2.99 10.24
N ARG A 19 -45.06 -1.69 10.38
CA ARG A 19 -43.74 -1.17 10.83
C ARG A 19 -43.34 -1.74 12.17
N GLN A 20 -44.24 -1.71 13.14
CA GLN A 20 -43.95 -2.21 14.49
C GLN A 20 -43.67 -3.72 14.49
N LEU A 21 -44.39 -4.50 13.72
CA LEU A 21 -44.15 -5.95 13.54
C LEU A 21 -42.77 -6.21 12.89
N LEU A 22 -42.42 -5.46 11.85
CA LEU A 22 -41.11 -5.58 11.18
C LEU A 22 -39.96 -5.21 12.10
N GLU A 23 -40.08 -4.09 12.80
CA GLU A 23 -39.04 -3.63 13.72
C GLU A 23 -38.88 -4.53 14.94
N SER A 24 -39.96 -5.13 15.47
CA SER A 24 -39.90 -6.07 16.60
C SER A 24 -39.53 -7.51 16.20
N GLY A 25 -39.95 -7.93 15.00
CA GLY A 25 -39.80 -9.33 14.54
C GLY A 25 -38.44 -9.60 13.87
N ILE A 26 -37.95 -8.66 13.06
CA ILE A 26 -36.68 -8.80 12.33
C ILE A 26 -35.55 -8.05 13.03
N GLY A 27 -35.82 -6.82 13.50
CA GLY A 27 -34.88 -5.99 14.22
C GLY A 27 -33.68 -5.52 13.37
N GLU A 28 -32.49 -5.61 13.93
CA GLU A 28 -31.23 -5.25 13.28
C GLU A 28 -30.63 -6.45 12.55
N VAL A 29 -30.25 -6.24 11.28
CA VAL A 29 -29.71 -7.32 10.44
C VAL A 29 -28.48 -6.84 9.67
N TRP A 30 -27.66 -7.80 9.27
CA TRP A 30 -26.64 -7.62 8.24
C TRP A 30 -27.15 -8.17 6.91
N VAL A 31 -27.05 -7.36 5.87
CA VAL A 31 -27.41 -7.74 4.50
C VAL A 31 -26.19 -7.58 3.60
N GLU A 32 -25.84 -8.61 2.85
CA GLU A 32 -24.80 -8.55 1.83
C GLU A 32 -25.45 -8.52 0.45
N ALA A 33 -25.14 -7.49 -0.34
CA ALA A 33 -25.71 -7.29 -1.66
C ALA A 33 -24.89 -6.30 -2.48
N GLU A 34 -25.27 -6.12 -3.74
CA GLU A 34 -24.69 -5.13 -4.65
C GLU A 34 -25.40 -3.79 -4.49
N LEU A 35 -24.63 -2.68 -4.46
CA LEU A 35 -25.14 -1.30 -4.46
C LEU A 35 -25.68 -0.91 -5.83
N SER A 36 -26.79 -0.19 -5.85
CA SER A 36 -27.38 0.39 -7.06
C SER A 36 -28.11 1.69 -6.73
N GLY A 37 -28.07 2.67 -7.65
CA GLY A 37 -28.80 3.93 -7.52
C GLY A 37 -28.35 4.79 -6.35
N VAL A 38 -27.06 4.86 -6.08
CA VAL A 38 -26.49 5.65 -4.97
C VAL A 38 -26.72 7.13 -5.22
N SER A 39 -27.47 7.78 -4.32
CA SER A 39 -27.82 9.20 -4.38
C SER A 39 -27.42 9.92 -3.10
N ARG A 40 -26.78 11.10 -3.23
CA ARG A 40 -26.31 11.95 -2.13
C ARG A 40 -26.92 13.35 -2.25
N PRO A 41 -28.16 13.56 -1.80
CA PRO A 41 -28.77 14.88 -1.82
C PRO A 41 -28.05 15.86 -0.88
N ALA A 42 -28.29 17.16 -1.08
CA ALA A 42 -27.67 18.24 -0.29
C ALA A 42 -27.97 18.16 1.22
N SER A 43 -28.99 17.39 1.62
CA SER A 43 -29.33 17.13 3.04
C SER A 43 -28.25 16.32 3.78
N GLY A 44 -27.31 15.71 3.05
CA GLY A 44 -26.24 14.88 3.60
C GLY A 44 -26.65 13.45 3.96
N HIS A 45 -27.88 13.06 3.64
CA HIS A 45 -28.31 11.65 3.66
C HIS A 45 -27.78 10.92 2.43
N VAL A 46 -27.63 9.59 2.53
CA VAL A 46 -27.30 8.76 1.37
C VAL A 46 -28.43 7.76 1.18
N TYR A 47 -28.98 7.74 -0.03
CA TYR A 47 -29.99 6.77 -0.42
C TYR A 47 -29.39 5.83 -1.46
N PHE A 48 -29.69 4.54 -1.34
CA PHE A 48 -29.24 3.53 -2.27
C PHE A 48 -30.16 2.32 -2.25
N THR A 49 -29.99 1.44 -3.20
CA THR A 49 -30.71 0.17 -3.28
C THR A 49 -29.70 -0.96 -3.14
N LEU A 50 -29.97 -1.92 -2.28
CA LEU A 50 -29.30 -3.20 -2.24
C LEU A 50 -30.02 -4.15 -3.19
N LYS A 51 -29.31 -4.82 -4.08
CA LYS A 51 -29.90 -5.81 -5.01
C LYS A 51 -29.11 -7.12 -4.97
N ASP A 52 -29.82 -8.22 -5.09
CA ASP A 52 -29.33 -9.53 -5.41
C ASP A 52 -29.94 -10.04 -6.71
N GLU A 53 -29.80 -11.33 -7.02
CA GLU A 53 -30.31 -11.92 -8.26
C GLU A 53 -31.84 -11.90 -8.37
N ARG A 54 -32.56 -11.76 -7.25
CA ARG A 54 -34.05 -11.96 -7.19
C ARG A 54 -34.81 -10.83 -6.51
N ALA A 55 -34.12 -10.00 -5.74
CA ALA A 55 -34.75 -8.99 -4.92
C ALA A 55 -33.97 -7.69 -4.85
N GLN A 56 -34.64 -6.64 -4.47
CA GLN A 56 -34.02 -5.35 -4.17
C GLN A 56 -34.67 -4.71 -2.95
N LEU A 57 -33.85 -4.01 -2.17
CA LEU A 57 -34.21 -3.38 -0.93
C LEU A 57 -33.74 -1.93 -0.91
N ARG A 58 -34.64 -0.99 -0.72
CA ARG A 58 -34.28 0.43 -0.56
C ARG A 58 -33.64 0.67 0.78
N CYS A 59 -32.59 1.46 0.78
CA CYS A 59 -31.80 1.80 1.98
C CYS A 59 -31.70 3.31 2.16
N ALA A 60 -31.77 3.73 3.42
CA ALA A 60 -31.53 5.10 3.83
C ALA A 60 -30.43 5.15 4.90
N LEU A 61 -29.32 5.80 4.60
CA LEU A 61 -28.23 6.05 5.52
C LEU A 61 -28.27 7.53 5.93
N PHE A 62 -28.67 7.80 7.16
CA PHE A 62 -28.82 9.15 7.66
C PHE A 62 -27.49 9.88 7.85
N ARG A 63 -27.47 11.19 7.68
CA ARG A 63 -26.31 12.08 7.78
C ARG A 63 -25.42 11.81 9.02
N THR A 64 -26.03 11.53 10.15
CA THR A 64 -25.31 11.24 11.41
C THR A 64 -24.44 9.99 11.31
N ARG A 65 -24.84 9.01 10.51
CA ARG A 65 -24.10 7.76 10.25
C ARG A 65 -23.27 7.84 8.98
N ALA A 66 -23.75 8.54 7.94
CA ALA A 66 -23.07 8.68 6.66
C ALA A 66 -21.65 9.28 6.78
N ARG A 67 -21.42 10.16 7.75
CA ARG A 67 -20.10 10.76 8.02
C ARG A 67 -19.03 9.78 8.52
N PHE A 68 -19.42 8.62 9.02
CA PHE A 68 -18.50 7.57 9.48
C PHE A 68 -18.23 6.50 8.43
N VAL A 69 -18.92 6.53 7.30
CA VAL A 69 -18.68 5.61 6.19
C VAL A 69 -17.56 6.20 5.33
N THR A 70 -16.37 5.62 5.45
CA THR A 70 -15.16 6.02 4.71
C THR A 70 -15.06 5.31 3.36
N ALA A 71 -15.73 4.15 3.20
CA ALA A 71 -15.71 3.40 1.97
C ALA A 71 -16.41 4.17 0.82
N PRO A 72 -15.82 4.20 -0.39
CA PRO A 72 -16.50 4.71 -1.55
C PRO A 72 -17.73 3.83 -1.83
N MET A 73 -18.90 4.44 -1.92
CA MET A 73 -20.14 3.76 -2.28
C MET A 73 -20.45 4.08 -3.73
N ARG A 74 -20.26 3.14 -4.64
CA ARG A 74 -20.53 3.28 -6.07
C ARG A 74 -21.52 2.21 -6.51
N ASP A 75 -22.27 2.49 -7.57
CA ASP A 75 -23.12 1.48 -8.20
C ASP A 75 -22.27 0.32 -8.68
N GLY A 76 -22.68 -0.91 -8.34
CA GLY A 76 -21.95 -2.13 -8.65
C GLY A 76 -21.04 -2.65 -7.51
N ASP A 77 -20.76 -1.86 -6.48
CA ASP A 77 -19.95 -2.33 -5.35
C ASP A 77 -20.73 -3.37 -4.52
N ARG A 78 -20.08 -4.48 -4.16
CA ARG A 78 -20.62 -5.43 -3.17
C ARG A 78 -20.32 -4.95 -1.76
N VAL A 79 -21.37 -4.86 -0.94
CA VAL A 79 -21.27 -4.33 0.42
C VAL A 79 -22.01 -5.20 1.43
N LYS A 80 -21.55 -5.18 2.68
CA LYS A 80 -22.30 -5.61 3.86
C LYS A 80 -22.87 -4.39 4.55
N VAL A 81 -24.18 -4.34 4.68
CA VAL A 81 -24.90 -3.24 5.33
C VAL A 81 -25.55 -3.72 6.60
N ARG A 82 -25.21 -3.11 7.71
CA ARG A 82 -25.93 -3.29 8.97
C ARG A 82 -27.01 -2.22 9.08
N GLY A 83 -28.22 -2.65 9.40
CA GLY A 83 -29.31 -1.71 9.55
C GLY A 83 -30.54 -2.35 10.16
N ARG A 84 -31.51 -1.50 10.47
CA ARG A 84 -32.81 -1.89 10.99
C ARG A 84 -33.83 -1.93 9.87
N VAL A 85 -34.51 -3.04 9.79
CA VAL A 85 -35.65 -3.19 8.86
C VAL A 85 -36.80 -2.32 9.35
N SER A 86 -37.38 -1.54 8.46
CA SER A 86 -38.49 -0.64 8.78
C SER A 86 -39.41 -0.44 7.57
N LEU A 87 -40.51 0.29 7.77
CA LEU A 87 -41.45 0.66 6.72
C LEU A 87 -41.59 2.20 6.70
N PHE A 88 -41.49 2.78 5.53
CA PHE A 88 -41.78 4.21 5.34
C PHE A 88 -43.27 4.43 5.29
N GLU A 89 -43.89 4.77 6.44
CA GLU A 89 -45.32 4.84 6.66
C GLU A 89 -46.11 5.62 5.59
N PRO A 90 -45.64 6.80 5.08
CA PRO A 90 -46.38 7.57 4.11
C PRO A 90 -46.69 6.87 2.79
N ARG A 91 -45.82 5.89 2.41
CA ARG A 91 -45.94 5.13 1.16
C ARG A 91 -46.12 3.63 1.36
N GLY A 92 -45.91 3.13 2.57
CA GLY A 92 -45.84 1.70 2.82
C GLY A 92 -44.60 1.02 2.25
N ASP A 93 -43.52 1.77 1.93
CA ASP A 93 -42.34 1.23 1.32
C ASP A 93 -41.49 0.47 2.37
N PHE A 94 -41.19 -0.79 2.08
CA PHE A 94 -40.25 -1.59 2.84
C PHE A 94 -38.83 -1.08 2.63
N GLN A 95 -38.09 -0.80 3.72
CA GLN A 95 -36.75 -0.21 3.65
C GLN A 95 -35.83 -0.67 4.77
N LEU A 96 -34.53 -0.57 4.55
CA LEU A 96 -33.48 -0.72 5.56
C LEU A 96 -32.95 0.64 5.98
N ILE A 97 -33.05 0.96 7.27
CA ILE A 97 -32.37 2.12 7.84
C ILE A 97 -30.93 1.69 8.16
N ALA A 98 -30.01 2.04 7.25
CA ALA A 98 -28.63 1.65 7.36
C ALA A 98 -27.90 2.40 8.48
N GLU A 99 -27.08 1.70 9.26
CA GLU A 99 -26.27 2.22 10.35
C GLU A 99 -24.76 2.09 10.07
N ALA A 100 -24.36 1.04 9.33
CA ALA A 100 -23.00 0.82 8.90
C ALA A 100 -22.97 0.20 7.50
N VAL A 101 -21.98 0.57 6.70
CA VAL A 101 -21.72 0.01 5.38
C VAL A 101 -20.23 -0.35 5.33
N GLN A 102 -19.93 -1.58 4.95
CA GLN A 102 -18.59 -2.13 4.80
C GLN A 102 -18.47 -2.79 3.43
N PRO A 103 -17.32 -2.75 2.75
CA PRO A 103 -17.07 -3.56 1.58
C PRO A 103 -17.30 -5.05 1.89
N ALA A 104 -17.96 -5.77 0.98
CA ALA A 104 -18.16 -7.21 1.15
C ALA A 104 -16.82 -7.92 0.87
N GLY A 105 -16.43 -8.84 1.75
CA GLY A 105 -15.22 -9.64 1.57
C GLY A 105 -13.97 -9.16 2.32
N GLU A 106 -13.91 -7.91 2.82
CA GLU A 106 -12.74 -7.44 3.58
C GLU A 106 -12.38 -8.35 4.76
N GLY A 107 -13.36 -8.83 5.52
CA GLY A 107 -13.09 -9.73 6.65
C GLY A 107 -12.56 -11.10 6.23
N GLU A 108 -13.01 -11.62 5.10
CA GLU A 108 -12.52 -12.90 4.54
C GLU A 108 -11.12 -12.74 3.96
N LEU A 109 -10.88 -11.64 3.26
CA LEU A 109 -9.56 -11.31 2.72
C LEU A 109 -8.56 -11.11 3.85
N LEU A 110 -8.90 -10.36 4.89
CA LEU A 110 -8.04 -10.17 6.07
C LEU A 110 -7.74 -11.50 6.78
N ALA A 111 -8.75 -12.34 6.98
CA ALA A 111 -8.56 -13.67 7.58
C ALA A 111 -7.71 -14.59 6.70
N ALA A 112 -7.84 -14.49 5.38
CA ALA A 112 -7.00 -15.23 4.43
C ALA A 112 -5.54 -14.73 4.47
N PHE A 113 -5.35 -13.41 4.51
CA PHE A 113 -4.04 -12.78 4.65
C PHE A 113 -3.33 -13.23 5.93
N GLU A 114 -3.99 -13.14 7.10
CA GLU A 114 -3.39 -13.53 8.38
C GLU A 114 -3.04 -15.02 8.43
N ARG A 115 -3.90 -15.91 7.88
CA ARG A 115 -3.60 -17.35 7.79
C ARG A 115 -2.38 -17.61 6.90
N LEU A 116 -2.31 -16.95 5.74
CA LEU A 116 -1.21 -17.14 4.80
C LEU A 116 0.10 -16.55 5.35
N LYS A 117 0.02 -15.40 6.01
CA LYS A 117 1.14 -14.78 6.70
C LYS A 117 1.71 -15.70 7.78
N ALA A 118 0.86 -16.24 8.67
CA ALA A 118 1.29 -17.16 9.70
C ALA A 118 1.93 -18.45 9.15
N LYS A 119 1.39 -18.98 8.03
CA LYS A 119 1.96 -20.12 7.34
C LYS A 119 3.37 -19.84 6.80
N LEU A 120 3.53 -18.74 6.05
CA LEU A 120 4.80 -18.36 5.43
C LEU A 120 5.87 -17.97 6.47
N ASP A 121 5.45 -17.35 7.56
CA ASP A 121 6.34 -17.01 8.68
C ASP A 121 6.87 -18.28 9.38
N ALA A 122 5.99 -19.25 9.65
CA ALA A 122 6.38 -20.54 10.22
C ALA A 122 7.33 -21.34 9.32
N GLU A 123 7.25 -21.17 8.01
CA GLU A 123 8.15 -21.76 7.01
C GLU A 123 9.45 -20.95 6.82
N GLY A 124 9.60 -19.78 7.47
CA GLY A 124 10.79 -18.94 7.38
C GLY A 124 10.90 -18.12 6.09
N VAL A 125 9.83 -17.98 5.30
CA VAL A 125 9.85 -17.23 4.03
C VAL A 125 10.09 -15.73 4.24
N PHE A 126 9.90 -15.22 5.44
CA PHE A 126 10.13 -13.81 5.80
C PHE A 126 11.50 -13.57 6.46
N ALA A 127 12.38 -14.58 6.48
CA ALA A 127 13.71 -14.46 7.04
C ALA A 127 14.74 -13.83 6.10
N ASN A 128 14.33 -13.31 4.95
CA ASN A 128 15.22 -12.59 4.04
C ASN A 128 15.74 -11.29 4.67
N ALA A 129 17.04 -11.15 4.67
CA ALA A 129 17.74 -9.94 5.14
C ALA A 129 19.06 -9.77 4.39
N ARG A 130 19.12 -10.14 3.10
CA ARG A 130 20.34 -9.97 2.31
C ARG A 130 20.65 -8.48 2.15
N PRO A 131 21.92 -8.09 2.26
CA PRO A 131 22.30 -6.70 2.07
C PRO A 131 22.02 -6.28 0.63
N LEU A 132 21.36 -5.14 0.46
CA LEU A 132 21.21 -4.50 -0.84
C LEU A 132 22.54 -3.82 -1.23
N PRO A 133 23.01 -3.95 -2.48
CA PRO A 133 24.15 -3.18 -2.96
C PRO A 133 23.86 -1.67 -2.89
N PHE A 134 24.84 -0.90 -2.43
CA PHE A 134 24.66 0.54 -2.21
C PHE A 134 25.88 1.34 -2.71
N PRO A 135 25.75 2.09 -3.80
CA PRO A 135 24.63 2.09 -4.76
C PRO A 135 24.63 0.82 -5.65
N PRO A 136 23.48 0.34 -6.12
CA PRO A 136 23.46 -0.74 -7.10
C PRO A 136 24.09 -0.26 -8.42
N ARG A 137 24.86 -1.13 -9.06
CA ARG A 137 25.37 -0.89 -10.40
C ARG A 137 24.21 -0.93 -11.40
N HIS A 138 23.34 -1.93 -11.26
CA HIS A 138 22.17 -2.13 -12.09
C HIS A 138 20.93 -2.34 -11.21
N LEU A 139 19.94 -1.49 -11.42
CA LEU A 139 18.64 -1.57 -10.76
C LEU A 139 17.58 -2.06 -11.75
N LEU A 140 17.00 -3.20 -11.45
CA LEU A 140 15.97 -3.85 -12.25
C LEU A 140 14.61 -3.50 -11.65
N VAL A 141 13.82 -2.65 -12.30
CA VAL A 141 12.56 -2.14 -11.76
C VAL A 141 11.38 -2.88 -12.38
N LEU A 142 10.68 -3.67 -11.57
CA LEU A 142 9.46 -4.39 -11.95
C LEU A 142 8.25 -3.51 -11.62
N THR A 143 7.64 -2.92 -12.63
CA THR A 143 6.48 -2.03 -12.48
C THR A 143 5.76 -1.81 -13.81
N SER A 144 4.63 -1.10 -13.76
CA SER A 144 3.92 -0.67 -14.97
C SER A 144 4.71 0.40 -15.73
N PRO A 145 4.85 0.28 -17.07
CA PRO A 145 5.62 1.23 -17.87
C PRO A 145 5.02 2.64 -17.93
N THR A 146 3.71 2.77 -17.70
CA THR A 146 2.99 4.04 -17.77
C THR A 146 2.67 4.65 -16.40
N GLY A 147 3.00 3.95 -15.30
CA GLY A 147 2.68 4.33 -13.93
C GLY A 147 3.43 5.56 -13.43
N ALA A 148 2.92 6.18 -12.36
CA ALA A 148 3.63 7.24 -11.65
C ALA A 148 4.91 6.70 -10.98
N ALA A 149 4.85 5.47 -10.46
CA ALA A 149 5.94 4.86 -9.70
C ALA A 149 7.30 4.87 -10.44
N ILE A 150 7.32 4.50 -11.73
CA ILE A 150 8.58 4.50 -12.50
C ILE A 150 9.10 5.92 -12.70
N ARG A 151 8.23 6.89 -12.92
CA ARG A 151 8.63 8.29 -13.07
C ARG A 151 9.24 8.84 -11.79
N ASP A 152 8.65 8.52 -10.65
CA ASP A 152 9.14 8.92 -9.33
C ASP A 152 10.51 8.31 -9.03
N VAL A 153 10.68 7.01 -9.28
CA VAL A 153 11.96 6.32 -9.13
C VAL A 153 13.03 6.97 -10.00
N LEU A 154 12.76 7.17 -11.30
CA LEU A 154 13.71 7.76 -12.23
C LEU A 154 14.07 9.20 -11.87
N ALA A 155 13.11 10.00 -11.41
CA ALA A 155 13.34 11.37 -10.98
C ALA A 155 14.30 11.43 -9.78
N VAL A 156 14.08 10.58 -8.77
CA VAL A 156 14.96 10.52 -7.60
C VAL A 156 16.36 10.04 -7.98
N LEU A 157 16.47 8.97 -8.79
CA LEU A 157 17.78 8.46 -9.21
C LEU A 157 18.55 9.47 -10.04
N ALA A 158 17.90 10.17 -10.98
CA ALA A 158 18.53 11.22 -11.78
C ALA A 158 19.06 12.38 -10.92
N ALA A 159 18.31 12.78 -9.91
CA ALA A 159 18.70 13.86 -9.01
C ALA A 159 19.83 13.46 -8.04
N ARG A 160 19.77 12.24 -7.49
CA ARG A 160 20.69 11.82 -6.40
C ARG A 160 21.91 11.05 -6.90
N TRP A 161 21.70 10.11 -7.86
CA TRP A 161 22.78 9.22 -8.30
C TRP A 161 22.57 8.74 -9.74
N PRO A 162 22.91 9.51 -10.77
CA PRO A 162 22.67 9.17 -12.18
C PRO A 162 23.63 8.10 -12.74
N LEU A 163 24.45 7.48 -11.89
CA LEU A 163 25.47 6.51 -12.33
C LEU A 163 24.96 5.06 -12.34
N SER A 164 23.84 4.76 -11.67
CA SER A 164 23.25 3.43 -11.70
C SER A 164 22.53 3.21 -13.04
N GLN A 165 22.77 2.06 -13.65
CA GLN A 165 21.98 1.62 -14.79
C GLN A 165 20.59 1.19 -14.31
N VAL A 166 19.53 1.65 -14.99
CA VAL A 166 18.14 1.26 -14.66
C VAL A 166 17.55 0.53 -15.85
N THR A 167 17.00 -0.67 -15.59
CA THR A 167 16.23 -1.42 -16.58
C THR A 167 14.81 -1.60 -16.06
N LEU A 168 13.84 -1.08 -16.82
CA LEU A 168 12.42 -1.31 -16.58
C LEU A 168 12.04 -2.68 -17.11
N ILE A 169 11.48 -3.51 -16.25
CA ILE A 169 10.82 -4.77 -16.60
C ILE A 169 9.31 -4.51 -16.55
N PRO A 170 8.65 -4.36 -17.70
CA PRO A 170 7.23 -4.00 -17.73
C PRO A 170 6.38 -5.18 -17.29
N VAL A 171 5.63 -4.98 -16.19
CA VAL A 171 4.70 -5.97 -15.65
C VAL A 171 3.41 -5.26 -15.20
N PRO A 172 2.25 -5.93 -15.28
CA PRO A 172 1.05 -5.43 -14.60
C PRO A 172 1.28 -5.43 -13.09
N VAL A 173 0.83 -4.38 -12.41
CA VAL A 173 0.98 -4.19 -10.96
C VAL A 173 -0.35 -4.13 -10.23
N GLN A 174 -1.42 -4.59 -10.87
CA GLN A 174 -2.77 -4.72 -10.32
C GLN A 174 -3.54 -5.78 -11.10
N GLY A 175 -4.63 -6.28 -10.50
CA GLY A 175 -5.46 -7.32 -11.10
C GLY A 175 -4.83 -8.72 -11.02
N ARG A 176 -5.55 -9.71 -11.55
CA ARG A 176 -5.19 -11.15 -11.42
C ARG A 176 -3.90 -11.54 -12.14
N GLU A 177 -3.50 -10.79 -13.15
CA GLU A 177 -2.31 -11.06 -13.95
C GLU A 177 -1.01 -10.58 -13.30
N ALA A 178 -1.09 -9.73 -12.25
CA ALA A 178 0.09 -9.10 -11.66
C ALA A 178 1.03 -10.11 -10.99
N ALA A 179 0.52 -10.98 -10.09
CA ALA A 179 1.35 -11.97 -9.42
C ALA A 179 2.02 -12.96 -10.38
N PRO A 180 1.31 -13.60 -11.34
CA PRO A 180 1.95 -14.46 -12.35
C PRO A 180 3.02 -13.77 -13.17
N ALA A 181 2.79 -12.53 -13.59
CA ALA A 181 3.76 -11.75 -14.38
C ALA A 181 5.03 -11.40 -13.58
N LEU A 182 4.87 -11.00 -12.31
CA LEU A 182 5.99 -10.74 -11.40
C LEU A 182 6.82 -12.01 -11.16
N ILE A 183 6.17 -13.16 -10.91
CA ILE A 183 6.84 -14.44 -10.72
C ILE A 183 7.64 -14.82 -11.97
N ALA A 184 7.04 -14.68 -13.15
CA ALA A 184 7.71 -14.96 -14.41
C ALA A 184 8.92 -14.04 -14.62
N ALA A 185 8.79 -12.75 -14.36
CA ALA A 185 9.87 -11.76 -14.44
C ALA A 185 11.02 -12.09 -13.48
N LEU A 186 10.73 -12.38 -12.20
CA LEU A 186 11.72 -12.82 -11.22
C LEU A 186 12.45 -14.09 -11.68
N GLY A 187 11.70 -15.08 -12.22
CA GLY A 187 12.27 -16.31 -12.76
C GLY A 187 13.19 -16.06 -13.96
N LEU A 188 12.87 -15.11 -14.85
CA LEU A 188 13.72 -14.70 -15.96
C LEU A 188 15.00 -14.03 -15.47
N LEU A 189 14.90 -13.08 -14.53
CA LEU A 189 16.04 -12.35 -13.98
C LEU A 189 17.01 -13.30 -13.25
N ASN A 190 16.49 -14.24 -12.49
CA ASN A 190 17.30 -15.22 -11.76
C ASN A 190 18.12 -16.16 -12.67
N ARG A 191 17.72 -16.35 -13.91
CA ARG A 191 18.45 -17.13 -14.91
C ARG A 191 19.53 -16.35 -15.65
N GLN A 192 19.58 -15.03 -15.50
CA GLN A 192 20.58 -14.18 -16.15
C GLN A 192 21.92 -14.28 -15.42
N SER A 193 22.89 -15.00 -15.96
CA SER A 193 24.21 -15.17 -15.37
C SER A 193 25.05 -13.88 -15.31
N ILE A 194 24.71 -12.89 -16.15
CA ILE A 194 25.39 -11.57 -16.18
C ILE A 194 25.06 -10.69 -14.96
N LEU A 195 23.95 -10.96 -14.29
CA LEU A 195 23.53 -10.22 -13.10
C LEU A 195 24.28 -10.73 -11.86
N ASP A 196 24.76 -9.79 -11.04
CA ASP A 196 25.58 -10.05 -9.88
C ASP A 196 24.84 -9.65 -8.60
N PRO A 197 24.54 -10.58 -7.68
CA PRO A 197 23.82 -10.26 -6.42
C PRO A 197 24.53 -9.25 -5.51
N GLU A 198 25.85 -9.11 -5.62
CA GLU A 198 26.61 -8.15 -4.83
C GLU A 198 26.56 -6.73 -5.40
N ARG A 199 26.11 -6.57 -6.65
CA ARG A 199 26.17 -5.30 -7.38
C ARG A 199 24.85 -4.87 -8.00
N ASP A 200 23.92 -5.78 -8.18
CA ASP A 200 22.66 -5.55 -8.88
C ASP A 200 21.47 -5.86 -7.92
N ALA A 201 20.40 -5.11 -8.02
CA ALA A 201 19.23 -5.25 -7.18
C ALA A 201 17.93 -5.20 -7.98
N ILE A 202 16.89 -5.82 -7.44
CA ILE A 202 15.53 -5.76 -7.97
C ILE A 202 14.72 -4.79 -7.10
N LEU A 203 13.94 -3.92 -7.74
CA LEU A 203 12.92 -3.11 -7.11
C LEU A 203 11.55 -3.51 -7.65
N ILE A 204 10.68 -4.02 -6.78
CA ILE A 204 9.27 -4.24 -7.07
C ILE A 204 8.49 -3.03 -6.54
N THR A 205 7.76 -2.34 -7.42
CA THR A 205 7.07 -1.13 -7.01
C THR A 205 5.78 -0.89 -7.78
N ARG A 206 4.83 -0.22 -7.13
CA ARG A 206 3.58 0.25 -7.75
C ARG A 206 3.25 1.68 -7.32
N GLY A 207 2.38 2.32 -8.08
CA GLY A 207 1.76 3.59 -7.69
C GLY A 207 0.64 3.39 -6.66
N GLY A 208 0.02 4.46 -6.21
CA GLY A 208 -1.17 4.41 -5.34
C GLY A 208 -2.33 3.65 -6.00
N GLY A 209 -3.25 3.12 -5.19
CA GLY A 209 -4.43 2.36 -5.61
C GLY A 209 -5.17 1.80 -4.40
N SER A 210 -6.27 1.09 -4.63
CA SER A 210 -7.11 0.50 -3.59
C SER A 210 -6.45 -0.71 -2.91
N LEU A 211 -6.99 -1.13 -1.75
CA LEU A 211 -6.62 -2.39 -1.07
C LEU A 211 -6.79 -3.62 -1.97
N GLU A 212 -7.82 -3.62 -2.81
CA GLU A 212 -8.07 -4.70 -3.77
C GLU A 212 -6.96 -4.81 -4.81
N ASP A 213 -6.41 -3.68 -5.26
CA ASP A 213 -5.27 -3.64 -6.17
C ASP A 213 -3.98 -4.18 -5.52
N LEU A 214 -3.85 -4.03 -4.19
CA LEU A 214 -2.73 -4.56 -3.41
C LEU A 214 -2.80 -6.08 -3.24
N TRP A 215 -3.99 -6.68 -3.40
CA TRP A 215 -4.18 -8.10 -3.15
C TRP A 215 -3.29 -9.01 -3.99
N ALA A 216 -2.94 -8.60 -5.21
CA ALA A 216 -2.03 -9.34 -6.06
C ALA A 216 -0.63 -9.56 -5.44
N PHE A 217 -0.21 -8.70 -4.50
CA PHE A 217 1.05 -8.81 -3.78
C PHE A 217 0.94 -9.65 -2.49
N ASN A 218 -0.26 -10.16 -2.18
CA ASN A 218 -0.51 -11.13 -1.12
C ASN A 218 -0.58 -12.58 -1.66
N ASP A 219 0.00 -12.82 -2.82
CA ASP A 219 0.09 -14.16 -3.43
C ASP A 219 1.22 -14.97 -2.81
N GLU A 220 0.93 -16.23 -2.41
CA GLU A 220 1.91 -17.15 -1.80
C GLU A 220 3.09 -17.44 -2.73
N HIS A 221 2.82 -17.65 -4.01
CA HIS A 221 3.87 -18.02 -4.98
C HIS A 221 4.78 -16.82 -5.26
N LEU A 222 4.23 -15.60 -5.26
CA LEU A 222 5.02 -14.39 -5.39
C LEU A 222 5.94 -14.19 -4.18
N ALA A 223 5.44 -14.35 -2.95
CA ALA A 223 6.26 -14.26 -1.75
C ALA A 223 7.41 -15.29 -1.78
N ARG A 224 7.12 -16.52 -2.18
CA ARG A 224 8.16 -17.57 -2.35
C ARG A 224 9.15 -17.23 -3.47
N ALA A 225 8.69 -16.69 -4.59
CA ALA A 225 9.57 -16.30 -5.70
C ALA A 225 10.52 -15.15 -5.29
N ILE A 226 10.06 -14.21 -4.46
CA ILE A 226 10.89 -13.15 -3.87
C ILE A 226 11.92 -13.75 -2.90
N PHE A 227 11.48 -14.63 -2.00
CA PHE A 227 12.36 -15.30 -1.04
C PHE A 227 13.49 -16.08 -1.73
N HIS A 228 13.15 -16.84 -2.77
CA HIS A 228 14.13 -17.64 -3.54
C HIS A 228 14.87 -16.86 -4.62
N SER A 229 14.65 -15.55 -4.71
CA SER A 229 15.39 -14.74 -5.68
C SER A 229 16.88 -14.77 -5.39
N ARG A 230 17.69 -14.96 -6.42
CA ARG A 230 19.16 -14.89 -6.31
C ARG A 230 19.62 -13.46 -6.07
N LEU A 231 18.99 -12.49 -6.72
CA LEU A 231 19.25 -11.07 -6.54
C LEU A 231 18.50 -10.55 -5.30
N PRO A 232 19.08 -9.62 -4.53
CA PRO A 232 18.37 -8.97 -3.45
C PRO A 232 17.21 -8.13 -3.97
N VAL A 233 16.08 -8.19 -3.27
CA VAL A 233 14.82 -7.57 -3.67
C VAL A 233 14.43 -6.49 -2.66
N MET A 234 14.17 -5.28 -3.15
CA MET A 234 13.47 -4.24 -2.41
C MET A 234 12.01 -4.18 -2.86
N SER A 235 11.09 -4.15 -1.93
CA SER A 235 9.67 -3.92 -2.18
C SER A 235 9.27 -2.50 -1.80
N ALA A 236 8.51 -1.84 -2.69
CA ALA A 236 7.88 -0.54 -2.45
C ALA A 236 6.45 -0.56 -3.02
N VAL A 237 5.66 -1.48 -2.48
CA VAL A 237 4.30 -1.80 -2.92
C VAL A 237 3.28 -1.24 -1.94
N GLY A 238 3.43 -1.55 -0.66
CA GLY A 238 2.53 -1.15 0.40
C GLY A 238 2.96 0.17 1.05
N HIS A 239 1.98 1.00 1.44
CA HIS A 239 2.19 2.18 2.27
C HIS A 239 2.47 1.77 3.73
N GLU A 240 2.70 2.75 4.62
CA GLU A 240 3.05 2.47 6.03
C GLU A 240 2.08 1.51 6.74
N VAL A 241 0.78 1.63 6.45
CA VAL A 241 -0.29 0.82 7.07
C VAL A 241 -0.67 -0.45 6.28
N ASP A 242 -0.37 -0.50 4.98
CA ASP A 242 -0.82 -1.57 4.08
C ASP A 242 0.35 -2.47 3.65
N VAL A 243 0.86 -3.28 4.58
CA VAL A 243 1.99 -4.18 4.32
C VAL A 243 1.51 -5.45 3.63
N THR A 244 2.15 -5.82 2.52
CA THR A 244 1.83 -7.03 1.75
C THR A 244 2.77 -8.20 2.08
N LEU A 245 2.38 -9.43 1.68
CA LEU A 245 3.27 -10.60 1.82
C LEU A 245 4.55 -10.47 0.98
N ALA A 246 4.48 -9.78 -0.17
CA ALA A 246 5.65 -9.43 -0.96
C ALA A 246 6.62 -8.51 -0.20
N ASP A 247 6.10 -7.57 0.60
CA ASP A 247 6.92 -6.70 1.45
C ASP A 247 7.61 -7.49 2.57
N PHE A 248 6.94 -8.47 3.17
CA PHE A 248 7.54 -9.33 4.21
C PHE A 248 8.60 -10.27 3.65
N ALA A 249 8.42 -10.78 2.42
CA ALA A 249 9.35 -11.70 1.79
C ALA A 249 10.57 -11.01 1.17
N ALA A 250 10.52 -9.68 0.95
CA ALA A 250 11.61 -8.90 0.37
C ALA A 250 12.77 -8.71 1.39
N ASP A 251 13.99 -8.49 0.87
CA ASP A 251 15.16 -8.20 1.69
C ASP A 251 15.08 -6.83 2.38
N SER A 252 14.37 -5.90 1.77
CA SER A 252 14.12 -4.56 2.33
C SER A 252 12.79 -4.01 1.82
N ARG A 253 12.18 -3.17 2.61
CA ARG A 253 10.91 -2.51 2.30
C ARG A 253 11.04 -0.99 2.36
N ALA A 254 10.33 -0.31 1.46
CA ALA A 254 10.14 1.14 1.51
C ALA A 254 8.64 1.49 1.37
N PRO A 255 8.16 2.57 2.01
CA PRO A 255 6.74 2.92 1.99
C PRO A 255 6.27 3.52 0.65
N THR A 256 7.20 3.98 -0.20
CA THR A 256 6.89 4.59 -1.49
C THR A 256 7.98 4.30 -2.52
N PRO A 257 7.67 4.39 -3.83
CA PRO A 257 8.67 4.26 -4.89
C PRO A 257 9.85 5.24 -4.75
N SER A 258 9.55 6.50 -4.39
CA SER A 258 10.56 7.54 -4.17
C SER A 258 11.47 7.20 -2.97
N ALA A 259 10.89 6.78 -1.84
CA ALA A 259 11.65 6.38 -0.65
C ALA A 259 12.53 5.15 -0.92
N ALA A 260 12.06 4.22 -1.77
CA ALA A 260 12.89 3.09 -2.21
C ALA A 260 14.11 3.55 -3.00
N ALA A 261 13.90 4.43 -3.97
CA ALA A 261 14.98 4.99 -4.77
C ALA A 261 15.99 5.76 -3.89
N GLU A 262 15.53 6.54 -2.91
CA GLU A 262 16.40 7.24 -1.96
C GLU A 262 17.24 6.31 -1.09
N ARG A 263 16.66 5.18 -0.66
CA ARG A 263 17.37 4.17 0.15
C ARG A 263 18.39 3.37 -0.64
N LEU A 264 18.18 3.21 -1.94
CA LEU A 264 19.05 2.43 -2.82
C LEU A 264 20.31 3.20 -3.24
N VAL A 265 20.32 4.54 -3.20
CA VAL A 265 21.43 5.32 -3.72
C VAL A 265 21.86 6.43 -2.76
N PRO A 266 23.17 6.77 -2.72
CA PRO A 266 23.65 7.91 -1.96
C PRO A 266 23.24 9.24 -2.61
N ASP A 267 23.43 10.32 -1.89
CA ASP A 267 23.32 11.67 -2.40
C ASP A 267 24.67 12.13 -2.94
N ALA A 268 24.78 12.23 -4.28
CA ALA A 268 26.03 12.60 -4.93
C ALA A 268 26.48 14.05 -4.58
N ALA A 269 25.53 14.96 -4.35
CA ALA A 269 25.85 16.33 -3.94
C ALA A 269 26.44 16.36 -2.54
N ALA A 270 25.84 15.65 -1.60
CA ALA A 270 26.36 15.53 -0.24
C ALA A 270 27.75 14.86 -0.21
N LEU A 271 27.96 13.81 -1.03
CA LEU A 271 29.27 13.16 -1.15
C LEU A 271 30.33 14.09 -1.73
N ARG A 272 30.01 14.87 -2.78
CA ARG A 272 30.92 15.87 -3.33
C ARG A 272 31.31 16.94 -2.30
N GLN A 273 30.34 17.44 -1.56
CA GLN A 273 30.60 18.41 -0.50
C GLN A 273 31.50 17.81 0.57
N ARG A 274 31.29 16.55 0.95
CA ARG A 274 32.15 15.85 1.92
C ARG A 274 33.58 15.67 1.41
N LEU A 275 33.75 15.34 0.12
CA LEU A 275 35.08 15.24 -0.50
C LEU A 275 35.83 16.56 -0.45
N VAL A 276 35.19 17.67 -0.82
CA VAL A 276 35.77 19.03 -0.75
C VAL A 276 36.22 19.35 0.68
N GLN A 277 35.38 19.09 1.68
CA GLN A 277 35.73 19.30 3.09
C GLN A 277 36.94 18.46 3.53
N LEU A 278 37.01 17.21 3.08
CA LEU A 278 38.13 16.33 3.39
C LEU A 278 39.42 16.80 2.72
N GLU A 279 39.37 17.25 1.47
CA GLU A 279 40.49 17.82 0.73
C GLU A 279 41.03 19.08 1.42
N GLU A 280 40.16 20.00 1.81
CA GLU A 280 40.55 21.21 2.57
C GLU A 280 41.21 20.86 3.90
N ARG A 281 40.63 19.90 4.62
CA ARG A 281 41.22 19.42 5.90
C ARG A 281 42.60 18.78 5.71
N LEU A 282 42.74 17.97 4.67
CA LEU A 282 44.04 17.35 4.33
C LEU A 282 45.05 18.40 3.97
N THR A 283 44.72 19.34 3.11
CA THR A 283 45.60 20.44 2.68
C THR A 283 46.03 21.29 3.87
N ARG A 284 45.10 21.65 4.75
CA ARG A 284 45.39 22.40 5.97
C ARG A 284 46.36 21.63 6.90
N SER A 285 46.08 20.35 7.12
CA SER A 285 46.90 19.48 7.95
C SER A 285 48.35 19.34 7.39
N GLN A 286 48.48 19.18 6.08
CA GLN A 286 49.78 19.10 5.43
C GLN A 286 50.55 20.42 5.54
N ARG A 287 49.92 21.58 5.33
CA ARG A 287 50.54 22.91 5.53
C ARG A 287 51.05 23.06 6.97
N THR A 288 50.18 22.82 7.96
CA THR A 288 50.57 22.90 9.38
C THR A 288 51.75 21.99 9.69
N ARG A 289 51.76 20.78 9.13
CA ARG A 289 52.88 19.83 9.33
C ARG A 289 54.18 20.35 8.71
N LEU A 290 54.10 20.89 7.48
CA LEU A 290 55.29 21.48 6.82
C LEU A 290 55.81 22.71 7.57
N ASP A 291 54.92 23.60 8.01
CA ASP A 291 55.28 24.78 8.79
C ASP A 291 55.98 24.37 10.11
N THR A 292 55.41 23.39 10.81
CA THR A 292 56.00 22.86 12.06
C THR A 292 57.37 22.24 11.81
N GLN A 293 57.55 21.48 10.72
CA GLN A 293 58.86 20.91 10.37
C GLN A 293 59.86 22.00 9.94
N GLY A 294 59.39 23.01 9.21
CA GLY A 294 60.17 24.20 8.86
C GLY A 294 60.69 24.92 10.10
N GLN A 295 59.81 25.25 11.04
CA GLN A 295 60.17 25.88 12.31
C GLN A 295 61.19 25.05 13.11
N ARG A 296 60.96 23.70 13.16
CA ARG A 296 61.88 22.80 13.81
C ARG A 296 63.25 22.81 13.16
N LEU A 297 63.31 22.80 11.84
CA LEU A 297 64.58 22.91 11.08
C LEU A 297 65.30 24.22 11.35
N ASP A 298 64.55 25.35 11.32
CA ASP A 298 65.14 26.67 11.59
C ASP A 298 65.69 26.78 13.03
N HIS A 299 64.97 26.23 14.00
CA HIS A 299 65.41 26.14 15.36
C HIS A 299 66.71 25.31 15.48
N LEU A 300 66.81 24.17 14.83
CA LEU A 300 68.02 23.32 14.80
C LEU A 300 69.18 24.03 14.11
N LYS A 301 68.96 24.74 13.01
CA LYS A 301 69.98 25.55 12.32
C LYS A 301 70.46 26.68 13.21
N ALA A 302 69.63 27.36 13.96
CA ALA A 302 70.04 28.42 14.91
C ALA A 302 70.96 27.89 16.03
N ARG A 303 70.58 26.71 16.56
CA ARG A 303 71.41 26.03 17.59
C ARG A 303 72.82 25.59 17.07
N LEU A 304 72.94 25.23 15.80
CA LEU A 304 74.18 24.87 15.17
C LEU A 304 75.08 26.10 14.89
N ARG A 305 74.45 27.30 14.65
CA ARG A 305 75.20 28.54 14.41
C ARG A 305 75.77 29.21 15.71
N HIS A 306 75.12 28.99 16.82
CA HIS A 306 75.43 29.46 18.14
C HIS A 306 75.49 28.30 19.14
N PRO A 307 76.47 27.42 19.07
CA PRO A 307 76.71 26.45 20.12
C PRO A 307 77.16 27.21 21.35
N GLY A 308 76.28 27.42 22.34
CA GLY A 308 76.54 28.04 23.61
C GLY A 308 77.43 27.17 24.45
#